data_c11b796de18a7dad62400e0bfd24674d
#
_entry.id   c11b796de18a7dad62400e0bfd24674d
#
_cell.length_a   1.000
_cell.length_b   1.000
_cell.length_c   1.000
_cell.angle_alpha   90.00
_cell.angle_beta   90.00
_cell.angle_gamma   90.00
#
_symmetry.space_group_name_H-M   'P 1'
#
loop_
_entity.id
_entity.type
_entity.pdbx_description
1 polymer ?
#
loop_
_entity_poly.entity_id
_entity_poly.type
_entity_poly.pdbx_seq_one_letter_code
_entity_poly.pdbx_strand_id
1 'polypeptide(L)'
;MKLDGLKAIFLGDSITEGVGASSIDKVYWKQLAEMTGMSTVGYGVGGTRIARQEQEGCAPEWKLDFNLRAKDMDKDADIVGVFGGTNDYGHGFAPIGTADDDTEWTFYGALNCLFRYLIENYPEAYIFVMTPIHRTNEDRVTGDGYKPPMLPLSGYVDIIKEVACKYSLPVLDLYAESGIYPDIEVSKDAYTVDGLHPNDKGYRRIATMVKNFLETHYFGK
;
A
#
# COMPACT_ATOMS: atom_id res chain seq x y z
N MET A 1 6.48 -25.11 5.89
CA MET A 1 5.24 -24.30 6.06
C MET A 1 4.73 -23.97 4.66
N LYS A 2 3.44 -23.66 4.47
CA LYS A 2 2.82 -23.37 3.15
C LYS A 2 3.49 -22.23 2.37
N LEU A 3 4.14 -21.30 3.06
CA LEU A 3 4.76 -20.10 2.48
C LEU A 3 6.29 -20.20 2.39
N ASP A 4 6.91 -21.22 2.96
CA ASP A 4 8.37 -21.37 3.00
C ASP A 4 8.94 -21.54 1.58
N GLY A 5 10.01 -20.81 1.29
CA GLY A 5 10.68 -20.81 -0.01
C GLY A 5 10.01 -19.99 -1.11
N LEU A 6 8.80 -19.44 -0.90
CA LEU A 6 8.16 -18.56 -1.88
C LEU A 6 8.84 -17.18 -1.93
N LYS A 7 8.76 -16.53 -3.09
CA LYS A 7 9.23 -15.17 -3.30
C LYS A 7 8.06 -14.19 -3.32
N ALA A 8 8.07 -13.25 -2.37
CA ALA A 8 7.06 -12.19 -2.29
C ALA A 8 7.69 -10.81 -2.53
N ILE A 9 7.05 -10.00 -3.37
CA ILE A 9 7.44 -8.63 -3.64
C ILE A 9 6.33 -7.66 -3.24
N PHE A 10 6.72 -6.47 -2.75
CA PHE A 10 5.77 -5.49 -2.21
C PHE A 10 6.01 -4.12 -2.84
N LEU A 11 5.05 -3.62 -3.62
CA LEU A 11 5.01 -2.26 -4.12
C LEU A 11 4.36 -1.36 -3.07
N GLY A 12 5.02 -0.25 -2.72
CA GLY A 12 4.46 0.66 -1.73
C GLY A 12 5.15 2.01 -1.64
N ASP A 13 4.77 2.76 -0.65
CA ASP A 13 5.26 4.10 -0.33
C ASP A 13 6.26 4.09 0.84
N SER A 14 6.27 5.16 1.66
CA SER A 14 7.15 5.31 2.84
C SER A 14 6.98 4.17 3.87
N ILE A 15 5.79 3.57 3.97
CA ILE A 15 5.56 2.46 4.90
C ILE A 15 6.29 1.20 4.40
N THR A 16 6.29 0.96 3.09
CA THR A 16 7.05 -0.17 2.50
C THR A 16 8.55 0.13 2.45
N GLU A 17 8.95 1.38 2.30
CA GLU A 17 10.36 1.82 2.42
C GLU A 17 10.90 1.60 3.83
N GLY A 18 10.06 1.76 4.86
CA GLY A 18 10.40 1.50 6.25
C GLY A 18 10.54 2.74 7.13
N VAL A 19 9.93 3.86 6.73
CA VAL A 19 9.91 5.08 7.56
C VAL A 19 9.25 4.77 8.91
N GLY A 20 9.90 5.17 10.00
CA GLY A 20 9.47 4.91 11.38
C GLY A 20 10.00 3.60 11.99
N ALA A 21 10.54 2.68 11.18
CA ALA A 21 11.21 1.50 11.69
C ALA A 21 12.60 1.82 12.26
N SER A 22 13.01 1.15 13.33
CA SER A 22 14.34 1.35 13.92
C SER A 22 15.47 0.79 13.04
N SER A 23 15.16 -0.16 12.17
CA SER A 23 16.05 -0.71 11.14
C SER A 23 15.24 -1.36 10.02
N ILE A 24 15.88 -1.62 8.88
CA ILE A 24 15.23 -2.30 7.74
C ILE A 24 14.66 -3.69 8.12
N ASP A 25 15.28 -4.39 9.06
CA ASP A 25 14.83 -5.71 9.52
C ASP A 25 13.52 -5.62 10.33
N LYS A 26 13.10 -4.42 10.72
CA LYS A 26 11.84 -4.17 11.42
C LYS A 26 10.69 -3.80 10.50
N VAL A 27 10.93 -3.58 9.21
CA VAL A 27 9.87 -3.33 8.23
C VAL A 27 9.03 -4.58 8.04
N TYR A 28 7.73 -4.43 7.78
CA TYR A 28 6.77 -5.55 7.76
C TYR A 28 7.16 -6.70 6.82
N TRP A 29 7.67 -6.41 5.63
CA TRP A 29 8.03 -7.45 4.67
C TRP A 29 9.30 -8.23 5.08
N LYS A 30 10.25 -7.60 5.79
CA LYS A 30 11.41 -8.30 6.37
C LYS A 30 10.98 -9.19 7.55
N GLN A 31 10.13 -8.66 8.44
CA GLN A 31 9.58 -9.47 9.53
C GLN A 31 8.72 -10.63 9.01
N LEU A 32 8.00 -10.44 7.89
CA LEU A 32 7.26 -11.50 7.23
C LEU A 32 8.21 -12.62 6.76
N ALA A 33 9.34 -12.29 6.13
CA ALA A 33 10.35 -13.26 5.74
C ALA A 33 10.85 -14.08 6.94
N GLU A 34 11.17 -13.41 8.04
CA GLU A 34 11.58 -14.06 9.29
C GLU A 34 10.53 -15.05 9.81
N MET A 35 9.23 -14.67 9.75
CA MET A 35 8.14 -15.50 10.26
C MET A 35 7.79 -16.70 9.38
N THR A 36 8.08 -16.65 8.09
CA THR A 36 7.51 -17.58 7.11
C THR A 36 8.53 -18.40 6.34
N GLY A 37 9.80 -17.98 6.30
CA GLY A 37 10.82 -18.56 5.43
C GLY A 37 10.74 -18.08 3.97
N MET A 38 9.86 -17.13 3.65
CA MET A 38 9.81 -16.52 2.31
C MET A 38 11.04 -15.66 2.01
N SER A 39 11.39 -15.53 0.73
CA SER A 39 12.24 -14.46 0.24
C SER A 39 11.37 -13.24 -0.06
N THR A 40 11.70 -12.08 0.53
CA THR A 40 10.89 -10.88 0.36
C THR A 40 11.68 -9.69 -0.17
N VAL A 41 11.06 -8.87 -1.04
CA VAL A 41 11.64 -7.62 -1.56
C VAL A 41 10.60 -6.51 -1.45
N GLY A 42 10.99 -5.38 -0.85
CA GLY A 42 10.16 -4.17 -0.77
C GLY A 42 10.58 -3.15 -1.83
N TYR A 43 9.63 -2.71 -2.63
CA TYR A 43 9.74 -1.61 -3.60
C TYR A 43 9.02 -0.40 -3.03
N GLY A 44 9.48 0.10 -1.87
CA GLY A 44 8.96 1.28 -1.20
C GLY A 44 9.70 2.54 -1.59
N VAL A 45 8.99 3.63 -1.87
CA VAL A 45 9.57 4.97 -2.05
C VAL A 45 8.65 5.99 -1.38
N GLY A 46 9.20 6.72 -0.41
CA GLY A 46 8.46 7.67 0.42
C GLY A 46 7.78 8.77 -0.40
N GLY A 47 6.56 9.16 0.01
CA GLY A 47 5.80 10.23 -0.60
C GLY A 47 5.17 9.88 -1.96
N THR A 48 5.40 8.67 -2.50
CA THR A 48 4.87 8.29 -3.81
C THR A 48 3.39 7.91 -3.74
N ARG A 49 2.69 8.12 -4.83
CA ARG A 49 1.23 7.95 -4.99
C ARG A 49 0.93 6.87 -6.01
N ILE A 50 -0.28 6.34 -5.95
CA ILE A 50 -0.80 5.43 -6.97
C ILE A 50 -1.07 6.20 -8.25
N ALA A 51 -1.78 7.34 -8.13
CA ALA A 51 -2.11 8.19 -9.26
C ALA A 51 -0.93 9.06 -9.69
N ARG A 52 -0.71 9.12 -11.01
CA ARG A 52 0.27 10.04 -11.61
C ARG A 52 -0.20 11.47 -11.45
N GLN A 53 0.75 12.34 -11.14
CA GLN A 53 0.51 13.78 -11.17
C GLN A 53 1.83 14.52 -11.37
N GLU A 54 1.74 15.65 -12.01
CA GLU A 54 2.82 16.63 -12.09
C GLU A 54 2.52 17.76 -11.12
N GLN A 55 3.44 18.04 -10.22
CA GLN A 55 3.38 19.15 -9.31
C GLN A 55 4.70 19.89 -9.37
N GLU A 56 4.63 21.17 -9.72
CA GLU A 56 5.81 22.03 -9.73
C GLU A 56 6.38 22.18 -8.31
N GLY A 57 7.70 22.08 -8.19
CA GLY A 57 8.40 22.20 -6.91
C GLY A 57 8.31 21.01 -5.96
N CYS A 58 7.66 19.90 -6.34
CA CYS A 58 7.68 18.68 -5.53
C CYS A 58 9.03 17.96 -5.63
N ALA A 59 9.36 17.16 -4.61
CA ALA A 59 10.53 16.30 -4.63
C ALA A 59 10.50 15.36 -5.85
N PRO A 60 11.64 15.12 -6.52
CA PRO A 60 11.69 14.26 -7.72
C PRO A 60 11.10 12.86 -7.48
N GLU A 61 11.31 12.30 -6.29
CA GLU A 61 10.82 10.98 -5.89
C GLU A 61 9.29 10.91 -5.93
N TRP A 62 8.60 12.01 -5.66
CA TRP A 62 7.14 12.08 -5.68
C TRP A 62 6.53 11.95 -7.08
N LYS A 63 7.35 12.08 -8.14
CA LYS A 63 6.94 11.84 -9.52
C LYS A 63 6.98 10.37 -9.92
N LEU A 64 7.55 9.51 -9.04
CA LEU A 64 7.66 8.08 -9.25
C LEU A 64 6.37 7.39 -8.76
N ASP A 65 5.27 7.54 -9.51
CA ASP A 65 4.01 6.87 -9.19
C ASP A 65 4.13 5.33 -9.23
N PHE A 66 3.13 4.65 -8.66
CA PHE A 66 3.14 3.18 -8.58
C PHE A 66 3.13 2.52 -9.97
N ASN A 67 2.46 3.11 -10.96
CA ASN A 67 2.39 2.58 -12.31
C ASN A 67 3.77 2.60 -13.00
N LEU A 68 4.58 3.63 -12.75
CA LEU A 68 5.96 3.68 -13.24
C LEU A 68 6.81 2.61 -12.56
N ARG A 69 6.79 2.55 -11.22
CA ARG A 69 7.66 1.68 -10.43
C ARG A 69 7.32 0.19 -10.52
N ALA A 70 6.06 -0.15 -10.80
CA ALA A 70 5.65 -1.53 -11.05
C ALA A 70 6.40 -2.16 -12.23
N LYS A 71 6.84 -1.35 -13.19
CA LYS A 71 7.57 -1.81 -14.39
C LYS A 71 8.98 -2.29 -14.07
N ASP A 72 9.57 -1.75 -12.99
CA ASP A 72 10.95 -2.05 -12.56
C ASP A 72 11.00 -3.19 -11.53
N MET A 73 9.84 -3.72 -11.09
CA MET A 73 9.79 -4.83 -10.14
C MET A 73 10.20 -6.15 -10.81
N ASP A 74 10.84 -7.02 -10.02
CA ASP A 74 11.26 -8.34 -10.43
C ASP A 74 10.05 -9.19 -10.89
N LYS A 75 10.16 -9.79 -12.08
CA LYS A 75 9.06 -10.58 -12.67
C LYS A 75 8.99 -12.01 -12.15
N ASP A 76 10.03 -12.48 -11.49
CA ASP A 76 10.09 -13.79 -10.86
C ASP A 76 9.57 -13.70 -9.41
N ALA A 77 8.25 -13.62 -9.24
CA ALA A 77 7.59 -13.55 -7.95
C ALA A 77 6.43 -14.54 -7.87
N ASP A 78 6.27 -15.18 -6.71
CA ASP A 78 5.13 -16.03 -6.40
C ASP A 78 3.96 -15.22 -5.82
N ILE A 79 4.28 -14.12 -5.15
CA ILE A 79 3.32 -13.25 -4.47
C ILE A 79 3.66 -11.78 -4.75
N VAL A 80 2.65 -11.01 -5.10
CA VAL A 80 2.76 -9.54 -5.30
C VAL A 80 1.77 -8.85 -4.38
N GLY A 81 2.28 -8.03 -3.45
CA GLY A 81 1.48 -7.18 -2.57
C GLY A 81 1.56 -5.71 -3.00
N VAL A 82 0.42 -5.02 -3.00
CA VAL A 82 0.36 -3.57 -3.25
C VAL A 82 -0.13 -2.87 -1.97
N PHE A 83 0.63 -1.90 -1.48
CA PHE A 83 0.30 -1.16 -0.25
C PHE A 83 0.48 0.34 -0.47
N GLY A 84 -0.60 1.08 -0.68
CA GLY A 84 -0.56 2.51 -0.96
C GLY A 84 -1.91 3.20 -0.86
N GLY A 85 -1.94 4.50 -1.23
CA GLY A 85 -3.15 5.34 -1.24
C GLY A 85 -3.16 6.41 -0.13
N THR A 86 -2.35 6.25 0.93
CA THR A 86 -2.26 7.27 1.99
C THR A 86 -1.69 8.60 1.49
N ASN A 87 -0.80 8.59 0.49
CA ASN A 87 -0.24 9.79 -0.12
C ASN A 87 -1.16 10.42 -1.18
N ASP A 88 -1.96 9.62 -1.88
CA ASP A 88 -3.03 10.12 -2.74
C ASP A 88 -4.03 10.92 -1.91
N TYR A 89 -4.39 10.41 -0.73
CA TYR A 89 -5.17 11.13 0.26
C TYR A 89 -4.42 12.35 0.81
N GLY A 90 -3.20 12.18 1.34
CA GLY A 90 -2.49 13.20 2.13
C GLY A 90 -2.15 14.44 1.32
N HIS A 91 -1.46 14.27 0.21
CA HIS A 91 -0.92 15.36 -0.60
C HIS A 91 -1.05 15.13 -2.13
N GLY A 92 -1.90 14.18 -2.53
CA GLY A 92 -2.20 13.94 -3.94
C GLY A 92 -3.14 15.01 -4.52
N PHE A 93 -2.91 15.38 -5.79
CA PHE A 93 -3.75 16.34 -6.54
C PHE A 93 -4.47 15.70 -7.73
N ALA A 94 -4.21 14.43 -8.00
CA ALA A 94 -4.88 13.71 -9.07
C ALA A 94 -6.40 13.70 -8.80
N PRO A 95 -7.23 14.00 -9.80
CA PRO A 95 -8.67 13.86 -9.66
C PRO A 95 -9.06 12.44 -9.25
N ILE A 96 -10.16 12.29 -8.54
CA ILE A 96 -10.68 10.96 -8.16
C ILE A 96 -11.00 10.13 -9.42
N GLY A 97 -11.63 10.76 -10.41
CA GLY A 97 -12.06 10.06 -11.62
C GLY A 97 -13.31 9.21 -11.42
N THR A 98 -13.50 8.26 -12.30
CA THR A 98 -14.63 7.32 -12.30
C THR A 98 -14.15 5.87 -12.47
N ALA A 99 -14.99 4.90 -12.11
CA ALA A 99 -14.66 3.47 -12.17
C ALA A 99 -14.25 2.97 -13.58
N ASP A 100 -14.62 3.69 -14.63
CA ASP A 100 -14.31 3.36 -16.03
C ASP A 100 -13.06 4.05 -16.58
N ASP A 101 -12.41 4.93 -15.79
CA ASP A 101 -11.18 5.60 -16.23
C ASP A 101 -10.07 4.57 -16.46
N ASP A 102 -9.31 4.76 -17.54
CA ASP A 102 -8.19 3.90 -17.94
C ASP A 102 -6.85 4.65 -18.11
N THR A 103 -6.74 5.79 -17.42
CA THR A 103 -5.55 6.66 -17.43
C THR A 103 -4.89 6.70 -16.06
N GLU A 104 -3.58 6.83 -16.01
CA GLU A 104 -2.81 6.93 -14.75
C GLU A 104 -2.99 8.28 -14.02
N TRP A 105 -3.76 9.23 -14.60
CA TRP A 105 -3.91 10.60 -14.12
C TRP A 105 -5.12 10.85 -13.21
N THR A 106 -5.96 9.86 -12.98
CA THR A 106 -7.01 9.87 -11.96
C THR A 106 -6.80 8.74 -10.99
N PHE A 107 -7.35 8.83 -9.77
CA PHE A 107 -7.12 7.78 -8.76
C PHE A 107 -7.73 6.44 -9.19
N TYR A 108 -8.99 6.44 -9.68
CA TYR A 108 -9.62 5.24 -10.25
C TYR A 108 -8.83 4.69 -11.44
N GLY A 109 -8.47 5.56 -12.37
CA GLY A 109 -7.76 5.14 -13.59
C GLY A 109 -6.38 4.57 -13.29
N ALA A 110 -5.65 5.17 -12.35
CA ALA A 110 -4.34 4.69 -11.94
C ALA A 110 -4.40 3.31 -11.28
N LEU A 111 -5.44 3.03 -10.47
CA LEU A 111 -5.70 1.70 -9.93
C LEU A 111 -6.05 0.71 -11.04
N ASN A 112 -6.92 1.08 -11.98
CA ASN A 112 -7.25 0.25 -13.13
C ASN A 112 -6.02 -0.10 -13.97
N CYS A 113 -5.16 0.87 -14.27
CA CYS A 113 -3.91 0.66 -15.00
C CYS A 113 -2.96 -0.25 -14.25
N LEU A 114 -2.76 0.01 -12.95
CA LEU A 114 -1.84 -0.74 -12.10
C LEU A 114 -2.26 -2.22 -11.99
N PHE A 115 -3.52 -2.47 -11.65
CA PHE A 115 -3.99 -3.85 -11.43
C PHE A 115 -3.99 -4.66 -12.72
N ARG A 116 -4.40 -4.05 -13.85
CA ARG A 116 -4.29 -4.68 -15.16
C ARG A 116 -2.84 -5.02 -15.49
N TYR A 117 -1.92 -4.06 -15.31
CA TYR A 117 -0.50 -4.28 -15.55
C TYR A 117 0.05 -5.44 -14.70
N LEU A 118 -0.30 -5.50 -13.41
CA LEU A 118 0.17 -6.58 -12.54
C LEU A 118 -0.37 -7.95 -12.99
N ILE A 119 -1.65 -8.05 -13.33
CA ILE A 119 -2.25 -9.30 -13.83
C ILE A 119 -1.57 -9.77 -15.12
N GLU A 120 -1.31 -8.84 -16.06
CA GLU A 120 -0.67 -9.16 -17.34
C GLU A 120 0.79 -9.57 -17.19
N ASN A 121 1.51 -9.04 -16.21
CA ASN A 121 2.95 -9.24 -16.05
C ASN A 121 3.34 -10.25 -14.96
N TYR A 122 2.37 -10.69 -14.14
CA TYR A 122 2.54 -11.70 -13.10
C TYR A 122 1.40 -12.73 -13.13
N PRO A 123 1.17 -13.41 -14.29
CA PRO A 123 -0.01 -14.24 -14.50
C PRO A 123 -0.09 -15.45 -13.57
N GLU A 124 1.05 -15.91 -13.05
CA GLU A 124 1.14 -17.06 -12.14
C GLU A 124 1.27 -16.63 -10.65
N ALA A 125 1.43 -15.34 -10.38
CA ALA A 125 1.60 -14.86 -9.02
C ALA A 125 0.25 -14.66 -8.32
N TYR A 126 0.25 -14.86 -7.01
CA TYR A 126 -0.85 -14.43 -6.15
C TYR A 126 -0.74 -12.93 -5.89
N ILE A 127 -1.60 -12.14 -6.55
CA ILE A 127 -1.64 -10.70 -6.40
C ILE A 127 -2.68 -10.34 -5.35
N PHE A 128 -2.33 -9.48 -4.38
CA PHE A 128 -3.26 -8.96 -3.39
C PHE A 128 -3.01 -7.49 -3.07
N VAL A 129 -4.01 -6.82 -2.55
CA VAL A 129 -3.98 -5.40 -2.23
C VAL A 129 -4.13 -5.20 -0.72
N MET A 130 -3.37 -4.28 -0.16
CA MET A 130 -3.51 -3.83 1.22
C MET A 130 -4.07 -2.41 1.23
N THR A 131 -5.14 -2.19 1.98
CA THR A 131 -5.64 -0.84 2.19
C THR A 131 -4.67 -0.03 3.07
N PRO A 132 -4.66 1.32 2.97
CA PRO A 132 -3.98 2.15 3.96
C PRO A 132 -4.37 1.76 5.39
N ILE A 133 -3.47 1.93 6.35
CA ILE A 133 -3.85 1.94 7.78
C ILE A 133 -4.48 3.30 8.13
N HIS A 134 -5.18 3.37 9.26
CA HIS A 134 -5.61 4.66 9.81
C HIS A 134 -4.42 5.58 10.09
N ARG A 135 -4.67 6.88 9.98
CA ARG A 135 -3.71 7.93 10.28
C ARG A 135 -4.40 9.12 10.96
N THR A 136 -3.63 9.96 11.64
CA THR A 136 -4.18 11.21 12.18
C THR A 136 -4.73 12.11 11.06
N ASN A 137 -5.81 12.85 11.38
CA ASN A 137 -6.48 13.79 10.47
C ASN A 137 -7.08 13.16 9.20
N GLU A 138 -7.38 11.89 9.19
CA GLU A 138 -7.85 11.14 8.02
C GLU A 138 -9.26 11.53 7.51
N ASP A 139 -10.06 12.19 8.35
CA ASP A 139 -11.40 12.69 7.97
C ASP A 139 -11.38 14.00 7.19
N ARG A 140 -10.22 14.64 7.04
CA ARG A 140 -10.08 15.91 6.33
C ARG A 140 -10.19 15.69 4.83
N VAL A 141 -11.18 16.27 4.19
CA VAL A 141 -11.33 16.24 2.72
C VAL A 141 -10.20 17.00 1.97
N THR A 142 -9.41 17.80 2.68
CA THR A 142 -8.21 18.48 2.15
C THR A 142 -6.92 17.72 2.38
N GLY A 143 -6.98 16.49 2.90
CA GLY A 143 -5.82 15.71 3.26
C GLY A 143 -4.94 16.43 4.30
N ASP A 144 -3.65 16.54 4.04
CA ASP A 144 -2.70 17.26 4.89
C ASP A 144 -2.76 18.80 4.72
N GLY A 145 -3.78 19.31 4.02
CA GLY A 145 -4.01 20.75 3.82
C GLY A 145 -3.35 21.35 2.59
N TYR A 146 -2.75 20.52 1.74
CA TYR A 146 -2.02 20.96 0.54
C TYR A 146 -2.82 20.85 -0.76
N LYS A 147 -4.05 20.36 -0.70
CA LYS A 147 -4.88 20.10 -1.89
C LYS A 147 -6.31 20.65 -1.73
N PRO A 148 -7.03 20.87 -2.85
CA PRO A 148 -8.45 21.21 -2.79
C PRO A 148 -9.25 20.09 -2.10
N PRO A 149 -10.47 20.38 -1.59
CA PRO A 149 -11.33 19.37 -1.01
C PRO A 149 -11.63 18.22 -1.97
N MET A 150 -11.43 16.99 -1.53
CA MET A 150 -11.68 15.77 -2.30
C MET A 150 -12.47 14.77 -1.45
N LEU A 151 -11.82 13.69 -0.99
CA LEU A 151 -12.41 12.68 -0.13
C LEU A 151 -11.59 12.56 1.17
N PRO A 152 -12.22 12.11 2.28
CA PRO A 152 -11.48 11.60 3.43
C PRO A 152 -10.72 10.32 3.05
N LEU A 153 -9.81 9.86 3.90
CA LEU A 153 -9.05 8.62 3.63
C LEU A 153 -9.94 7.41 3.38
N SER A 154 -11.05 7.31 4.14
CA SER A 154 -12.04 6.25 3.95
C SER A 154 -12.56 6.15 2.51
N GLY A 155 -12.77 7.29 1.84
CA GLY A 155 -13.20 7.31 0.44
C GLY A 155 -12.16 6.74 -0.52
N TYR A 156 -10.87 6.99 -0.27
CA TYR A 156 -9.78 6.35 -1.04
C TYR A 156 -9.71 4.84 -0.77
N VAL A 157 -9.91 4.42 0.49
CA VAL A 157 -9.98 3.00 0.87
C VAL A 157 -11.12 2.29 0.14
N ASP A 158 -12.31 2.90 0.10
CA ASP A 158 -13.48 2.34 -0.60
C ASP A 158 -13.21 2.15 -2.09
N ILE A 159 -12.57 3.15 -2.74
CA ILE A 159 -12.18 3.07 -4.16
C ILE A 159 -11.16 1.93 -4.39
N ILE A 160 -10.15 1.80 -3.53
CA ILE A 160 -9.17 0.70 -3.64
C ILE A 160 -9.89 -0.66 -3.59
N LYS A 161 -10.82 -0.83 -2.67
CA LYS A 161 -11.59 -2.09 -2.51
C LYS A 161 -12.51 -2.33 -3.71
N GLU A 162 -13.17 -1.29 -4.22
CA GLU A 162 -14.04 -1.36 -5.39
C GLU A 162 -13.25 -1.82 -6.63
N VAL A 163 -12.12 -1.16 -6.91
CA VAL A 163 -11.30 -1.51 -8.09
C VAL A 163 -10.65 -2.89 -7.92
N ALA A 164 -10.17 -3.24 -6.71
CA ALA A 164 -9.65 -4.58 -6.46
C ALA A 164 -10.72 -5.65 -6.70
N CYS A 165 -11.96 -5.43 -6.27
CA CYS A 165 -13.10 -6.31 -6.53
C CYS A 165 -13.38 -6.46 -8.03
N LYS A 166 -13.34 -5.37 -8.82
CA LYS A 166 -13.50 -5.40 -10.29
C LYS A 166 -12.50 -6.35 -10.97
N TYR A 167 -11.27 -6.40 -10.45
CA TYR A 167 -10.19 -7.27 -10.97
C TYR A 167 -10.07 -8.62 -10.24
N SER A 168 -10.99 -8.95 -9.34
CA SER A 168 -10.96 -10.18 -8.53
C SER A 168 -9.67 -10.31 -7.69
N LEU A 169 -9.08 -9.19 -7.27
CA LEU A 169 -7.91 -9.19 -6.42
C LEU A 169 -8.32 -9.24 -4.94
N PRO A 170 -7.79 -10.18 -4.16
CA PRO A 170 -8.02 -10.23 -2.73
C PRO A 170 -7.51 -8.98 -2.02
N VAL A 171 -8.25 -8.53 -1.01
CA VAL A 171 -7.90 -7.35 -0.22
C VAL A 171 -7.64 -7.73 1.23
N LEU A 172 -6.46 -7.38 1.74
CA LEU A 172 -6.19 -7.31 3.17
C LEU A 172 -6.59 -5.91 3.67
N ASP A 173 -7.73 -5.82 4.33
CA ASP A 173 -8.29 -4.56 4.81
C ASP A 173 -7.61 -4.09 6.11
N LEU A 174 -6.41 -3.51 5.98
CA LEU A 174 -5.67 -2.98 7.12
C LEU A 174 -6.36 -1.76 7.75
N TYR A 175 -7.15 -1.00 6.98
CA TYR A 175 -7.94 0.10 7.50
C TYR A 175 -8.95 -0.40 8.54
N ALA A 176 -9.72 -1.42 8.19
CA ALA A 176 -10.75 -1.96 9.08
C ALA A 176 -10.19 -2.86 10.19
N GLU A 177 -9.08 -3.57 9.95
CA GLU A 177 -8.69 -4.72 10.78
C GLU A 177 -7.37 -4.56 11.53
N SER A 178 -6.54 -3.55 11.21
CA SER A 178 -5.21 -3.43 11.82
C SER A 178 -5.23 -3.19 13.32
N GLY A 179 -6.30 -2.58 13.86
CA GLY A 179 -6.36 -2.15 15.24
C GLY A 179 -5.32 -1.06 15.58
N ILE A 180 -4.82 -0.35 14.55
CA ILE A 180 -4.00 0.85 14.68
C ILE A 180 -4.92 2.04 14.43
N TYR A 181 -5.17 2.85 15.45
CA TYR A 181 -6.06 4.02 15.34
C TYR A 181 -5.43 5.24 16.02
N PRO A 182 -4.61 6.02 15.28
CA PRO A 182 -3.75 7.05 15.85
C PRO A 182 -4.43 8.30 16.39
N ASP A 183 -5.72 8.51 16.11
CA ASP A 183 -6.49 9.59 16.75
C ASP A 183 -6.72 9.34 18.25
N ILE A 184 -6.52 8.11 18.70
CA ILE A 184 -6.41 7.77 20.12
C ILE A 184 -4.92 7.73 20.50
N GLU A 185 -4.50 8.66 21.39
CA GLU A 185 -3.08 8.88 21.76
C GLU A 185 -2.38 7.59 22.20
N VAL A 186 -2.99 6.77 23.03
CA VAL A 186 -2.41 5.49 23.46
C VAL A 186 -2.14 4.55 22.29
N SER A 187 -3.01 4.52 21.28
CA SER A 187 -2.80 3.73 20.06
C SER A 187 -1.73 4.33 19.17
N LYS A 188 -1.70 5.66 19.03
CA LYS A 188 -0.68 6.39 18.30
C LYS A 188 0.72 6.07 18.84
N ASP A 189 0.94 6.24 20.14
CA ASP A 189 2.22 6.01 20.80
C ASP A 189 2.65 4.53 20.76
N ALA A 190 1.67 3.62 20.82
CA ALA A 190 1.95 2.20 20.81
C ALA A 190 2.42 1.69 19.44
N TYR A 191 1.91 2.25 18.33
CA TYR A 191 2.06 1.65 17.01
C TYR A 191 2.64 2.56 15.93
N THR A 192 2.75 3.86 16.16
CA THR A 192 3.26 4.82 15.18
C THR A 192 4.35 5.71 15.78
N VAL A 193 5.13 6.39 14.94
CA VAL A 193 6.11 7.40 15.37
C VAL A 193 5.55 8.82 15.27
N ASP A 194 4.58 9.05 14.41
CA ASP A 194 4.06 10.39 14.08
C ASP A 194 2.54 10.45 13.82
N GLY A 195 1.85 9.32 14.02
CA GLY A 195 0.43 9.18 13.72
C GLY A 195 0.11 8.75 12.29
N LEU A 196 1.14 8.43 11.49
CA LEU A 196 1.06 7.89 10.14
C LEU A 196 1.97 6.68 9.96
N HIS A 197 3.28 6.85 10.24
CA HIS A 197 4.27 5.82 9.98
C HIS A 197 4.36 4.84 11.16
N PRO A 198 4.28 3.52 10.90
CA PRO A 198 4.38 2.53 11.95
C PRO A 198 5.75 2.57 12.66
N ASN A 199 5.78 2.37 13.98
CA ASN A 199 6.98 1.98 14.69
C ASN A 199 7.21 0.46 14.58
N ASP A 200 8.25 -0.09 15.21
CA ASP A 200 8.57 -1.52 15.12
C ASP A 200 7.40 -2.44 15.51
N LYS A 201 6.57 -2.02 16.49
CA LYS A 201 5.38 -2.78 16.90
C LYS A 201 4.27 -2.70 15.87
N GLY A 202 4.07 -1.53 15.26
CA GLY A 202 3.12 -1.34 14.16
C GLY A 202 3.51 -2.20 12.97
N TYR A 203 4.78 -2.17 12.58
CA TYR A 203 5.30 -3.03 11.51
C TYR A 203 5.15 -4.52 11.81
N ARG A 204 5.40 -4.94 13.06
CA ARG A 204 5.20 -6.34 13.47
C ARG A 204 3.73 -6.76 13.36
N ARG A 205 2.82 -5.87 13.69
CA ARG A 205 1.37 -6.10 13.55
C ARG A 205 1.00 -6.29 12.09
N ILE A 206 1.41 -5.38 11.20
CA ILE A 206 1.18 -5.50 9.76
C ILE A 206 1.76 -6.82 9.22
N ALA A 207 3.00 -7.16 9.56
CA ALA A 207 3.63 -8.41 9.14
C ALA A 207 2.83 -9.66 9.59
N THR A 208 2.31 -9.65 10.82
CA THR A 208 1.47 -10.73 11.34
C THR A 208 0.16 -10.86 10.56
N MET A 209 -0.47 -9.73 10.22
CA MET A 209 -1.71 -9.73 9.44
C MET A 209 -1.48 -10.23 8.03
N VAL A 210 -0.40 -9.76 7.35
CA VAL A 210 -0.04 -10.25 6.01
C VAL A 210 0.23 -11.76 6.05
N LYS A 211 0.98 -12.24 7.05
CA LYS A 211 1.21 -13.69 7.24
C LYS A 211 -0.10 -14.46 7.34
N ASN A 212 -0.99 -14.08 8.25
CA ASN A 212 -2.25 -14.77 8.49
C ASN A 212 -3.16 -14.73 7.25
N PHE A 213 -3.19 -13.60 6.55
CA PHE A 213 -3.92 -13.44 5.30
C PHE A 213 -3.40 -14.40 4.24
N LEU A 214 -2.09 -14.46 4.01
CA LEU A 214 -1.49 -15.36 3.02
C LEU A 214 -1.65 -16.83 3.42
N GLU A 215 -1.54 -17.20 4.69
CA GLU A 215 -1.77 -18.57 5.15
C GLU A 215 -3.21 -19.05 4.90
N THR A 216 -4.16 -18.11 4.90
CA THR A 216 -5.59 -18.40 4.68
C THR A 216 -5.96 -18.40 3.20
N HIS A 217 -5.44 -17.45 2.42
CA HIS A 217 -5.92 -17.15 1.07
C HIS A 217 -4.99 -17.62 -0.05
N TYR A 218 -3.72 -17.89 0.22
CA TYR A 218 -2.80 -18.40 -0.79
C TYR A 218 -3.05 -19.89 -1.04
N PHE A 219 -3.46 -20.24 -2.24
CA PHE A 219 -3.83 -21.62 -2.63
C PHE A 219 -2.73 -22.39 -3.39
N GLY A 220 -1.55 -21.78 -3.57
CA GLY A 220 -0.48 -22.31 -4.41
C GLY A 220 -0.60 -21.88 -5.87
N LYS A 221 0.40 -22.27 -6.66
CA LYS A 221 0.36 -22.17 -8.13
C LYS A 221 -0.40 -23.34 -8.73
#